data_ea12a942991a49daaf0605bcc43bb00f
#
_entry.id   ea12a942991a49daaf0605bcc43bb00f
#
_cell.length_a   1.000
_cell.length_b   1.000
_cell.length_c   1.000
_cell.angle_alpha   90.00
_cell.angle_beta   90.00
_cell.angle_gamma   90.00
#
_symmetry.space_group_name_H-M   'P 1'
#
loop_
_entity.id
_entity.type
_entity.pdbx_description
1 polymer ?
#
loop_
_entity_poly.entity_id
_entity_poly.type
_entity_poly.pdbx_seq_one_letter_code
_entity_poly.pdbx_strand_id
1 'polypeptide(L)'
;MCQYQETEFLSNKPKFKDVAKDFLNFIKDKKIIIHNADFDLGFLNNELKRLNVKPIQKSDILDTLQIARSKFPGVGNSLDALCKRFKISIETREKHSALLDCHLLSKVYIELIDKKELTLTNYTNNNLLI
;
A
#
# COMPACT_ATOMS: atom_id res chain seq x y z
N MET A 1 3.18 3.83 -11.96
CA MET A 1 3.07 2.46 -12.46
C MET A 1 4.03 2.24 -13.60
N CYS A 2 4.96 1.31 -13.46
CA CYS A 2 5.93 1.03 -14.53
C CYS A 2 5.29 0.15 -15.61
N GLN A 3 4.66 0.79 -16.58
CA GLN A 3 3.99 0.09 -17.69
C GLN A 3 4.98 -0.44 -18.73
N TYR A 4 6.25 -0.06 -18.66
CA TYR A 4 7.25 -0.33 -19.69
C TYR A 4 8.49 -1.03 -19.15
N GLN A 5 8.30 -1.95 -18.22
CA GLN A 5 9.39 -2.88 -17.94
C GLN A 5 9.48 -3.85 -19.13
N GLU A 6 10.60 -3.80 -19.81
CA GLU A 6 10.85 -4.69 -20.93
C GLU A 6 10.67 -6.15 -20.49
N THR A 7 10.06 -6.96 -21.34
CA THR A 7 9.83 -8.38 -21.07
C THR A 7 11.13 -9.09 -20.68
N GLU A 8 12.24 -8.67 -21.28
CA GLU A 8 13.57 -9.19 -21.00
C GLU A 8 14.03 -8.90 -19.58
N PHE A 9 13.75 -7.70 -19.05
CA PHE A 9 14.05 -7.36 -17.65
C PHE A 9 13.24 -8.21 -16.67
N LEU A 10 11.97 -8.47 -16.98
CA LEU A 10 11.08 -9.26 -16.12
C LEU A 10 11.32 -10.76 -16.20
N SER A 11 11.95 -11.25 -17.28
CA SER A 11 12.16 -12.69 -17.48
C SER A 11 13.00 -13.36 -16.38
N ASN A 12 13.92 -12.60 -15.74
CA ASN A 12 14.79 -13.08 -14.67
C ASN A 12 14.21 -12.85 -13.26
N LYS A 13 13.01 -12.25 -13.17
CA LYS A 13 12.38 -12.00 -11.89
C LYS A 13 11.45 -13.16 -11.50
N PRO A 14 11.30 -13.45 -10.20
CA PRO A 14 10.38 -14.50 -9.77
C PRO A 14 8.95 -14.15 -10.18
N LYS A 15 8.19 -15.16 -10.57
CA LYS A 15 6.75 -15.01 -10.82
C LYS A 15 6.00 -14.96 -9.51
N PHE A 16 4.81 -14.37 -9.51
CA PHE A 16 4.00 -14.27 -8.30
C PHE A 16 3.76 -15.65 -7.65
N LYS A 17 3.54 -16.70 -8.44
CA LYS A 17 3.37 -18.05 -7.93
C LYS A 17 4.54 -18.53 -7.07
N ASP A 18 5.76 -18.06 -7.35
CA ASP A 18 6.97 -18.48 -6.65
C ASP A 18 7.13 -17.80 -5.29
N VAL A 19 6.53 -16.62 -5.12
CA VAL A 19 6.63 -15.81 -3.89
C VAL A 19 5.32 -15.72 -3.11
N ALA A 20 4.24 -16.25 -3.66
CA ALA A 20 2.89 -16.10 -3.08
C ALA A 20 2.81 -16.65 -1.66
N LYS A 21 3.41 -17.81 -1.40
CA LYS A 21 3.39 -18.42 -0.06
C LYS A 21 4.09 -17.53 0.97
N ASP A 22 5.26 -17.03 0.64
CA ASP A 22 6.02 -16.14 1.53
C ASP A 22 5.28 -14.83 1.74
N PHE A 23 4.69 -14.27 0.69
CA PHE A 23 3.88 -13.07 0.77
C PHE A 23 2.67 -13.27 1.69
N LEU A 24 1.92 -14.35 1.52
CA LEU A 24 0.75 -14.65 2.34
C LEU A 24 1.12 -14.88 3.80
N ASN A 25 2.23 -15.55 4.07
CA ASN A 25 2.74 -15.72 5.43
C ASN A 25 3.14 -14.39 6.06
N PHE A 26 3.73 -13.50 5.26
CA PHE A 26 4.16 -12.17 5.72
C PHE A 26 2.98 -11.29 6.13
N ILE A 27 1.87 -11.32 5.38
CA ILE A 27 0.69 -10.49 5.65
C ILE A 27 -0.31 -11.15 6.61
N LYS A 28 -0.08 -12.41 6.98
CA LYS A 28 -1.01 -13.18 7.83
C LYS A 28 -1.26 -12.45 9.15
N ASP A 29 -2.55 -12.35 9.53
CA ASP A 29 -3.00 -11.70 10.77
C ASP A 29 -2.60 -10.22 10.90
N LYS A 30 -2.32 -9.56 9.77
CA LYS A 30 -1.94 -8.16 9.73
C LYS A 30 -2.95 -7.35 8.93
N LYS A 31 -3.07 -6.08 9.28
CA LYS A 31 -3.82 -5.12 8.48
C LYS A 31 -2.87 -4.48 7.47
N ILE A 32 -3.28 -4.48 6.21
CA ILE A 32 -2.45 -3.93 5.12
C ILE A 32 -2.92 -2.51 4.84
N ILE A 33 -1.97 -1.58 4.83
CA ILE A 33 -2.25 -0.19 4.51
C ILE A 33 -1.88 0.05 3.05
N ILE A 34 -2.85 0.49 2.27
CA ILE A 34 -2.70 0.72 0.83
C ILE A 34 -3.32 2.07 0.48
N HIS A 35 -2.70 2.79 -0.44
CA HIS A 35 -3.28 4.01 -1.01
C HIS A 35 -3.99 3.66 -2.33
N ASN A 36 -5.31 3.82 -2.38
CA ASN A 36 -6.18 3.40 -3.49
C ASN A 36 -6.25 1.86 -3.59
N ALA A 37 -6.73 1.25 -2.52
CA ALA A 37 -6.70 -0.20 -2.34
C ALA A 37 -7.49 -0.98 -3.39
N ASP A 38 -8.59 -0.45 -3.90
CA ASP A 38 -9.42 -1.16 -4.89
C ASP A 38 -8.62 -1.55 -6.12
N PHE A 39 -7.69 -0.69 -6.55
CA PHE A 39 -6.84 -0.96 -7.70
C PHE A 39 -5.87 -2.13 -7.42
N ASP A 40 -5.10 -2.02 -6.35
CA ASP A 40 -4.08 -3.03 -6.01
C ASP A 40 -4.72 -4.36 -5.62
N LEU A 41 -5.80 -4.31 -4.87
CA LEU A 41 -6.51 -5.50 -4.41
C LEU A 41 -7.12 -6.28 -5.58
N GLY A 42 -7.61 -5.58 -6.59
CA GLY A 42 -8.12 -6.20 -7.81
C GLY A 42 -7.05 -7.04 -8.51
N PHE A 43 -5.87 -6.48 -8.71
CA PHE A 43 -4.74 -7.20 -9.31
C PHE A 43 -4.30 -8.38 -8.45
N LEU A 44 -4.10 -8.14 -7.16
CA LEU A 44 -3.61 -9.15 -6.24
C LEU A 44 -4.57 -10.33 -6.12
N ASN A 45 -5.87 -10.06 -5.96
CA ASN A 45 -6.86 -11.11 -5.85
C ASN A 45 -7.04 -11.89 -7.16
N ASN A 46 -6.84 -11.25 -8.30
CA ASN A 46 -6.84 -11.93 -9.59
C ASN A 46 -5.68 -12.94 -9.68
N GLU A 47 -4.49 -12.55 -9.22
CA GLU A 47 -3.33 -13.46 -9.17
C GLU A 47 -3.55 -14.61 -8.17
N LEU A 48 -4.12 -14.31 -7.01
CA LEU A 48 -4.45 -15.34 -6.01
C LEU A 48 -5.49 -16.33 -6.54
N LYS A 49 -6.49 -15.84 -7.29
CA LYS A 49 -7.49 -16.68 -7.93
C LYS A 49 -6.86 -17.67 -8.91
N ARG A 50 -5.87 -17.24 -9.68
CA ARG A 50 -5.14 -18.13 -10.60
C ARG A 50 -4.41 -19.26 -9.89
N LEU A 51 -4.04 -19.05 -8.64
CA LEU A 51 -3.37 -20.05 -7.80
C LEU A 51 -4.35 -20.86 -6.94
N ASN A 52 -5.66 -20.69 -7.13
CA ASN A 52 -6.72 -21.30 -6.31
C ASN A 52 -6.58 -20.95 -4.83
N VAL A 53 -6.12 -19.74 -4.53
CA VAL A 53 -5.97 -19.23 -3.17
C VAL A 53 -7.11 -18.27 -2.85
N LYS A 54 -7.55 -18.30 -1.60
CA LYS A 54 -8.61 -17.42 -1.09
C LYS A 54 -8.22 -15.95 -1.25
N PRO A 55 -9.13 -15.08 -1.73
CA PRO A 55 -8.84 -13.66 -1.89
C PRO A 55 -8.64 -12.96 -0.55
N ILE A 56 -7.86 -11.88 -0.57
CA ILE A 56 -7.69 -11.01 0.58
C ILE A 56 -8.97 -10.23 0.79
N GLN A 57 -9.47 -10.19 2.02
CA GLN A 57 -10.70 -9.51 2.38
C GLN A 57 -10.48 -8.00 2.52
N LYS A 58 -11.46 -7.21 2.11
CA LYS A 58 -11.43 -5.75 2.30
C LYS A 58 -11.32 -5.35 3.78
N SER A 59 -11.85 -6.18 4.68
CA SER A 59 -11.75 -5.96 6.13
C SER A 59 -10.31 -5.98 6.65
N ASP A 60 -9.40 -6.61 5.92
CA ASP A 60 -7.97 -6.68 6.28
C ASP A 60 -7.17 -5.51 5.70
N ILE A 61 -7.83 -4.63 4.95
CA ILE A 61 -7.21 -3.50 4.26
C ILE A 61 -7.64 -2.19 4.90
N LEU A 62 -6.68 -1.28 5.06
CA LEU A 62 -6.93 0.11 5.41
C LEU A 62 -6.53 0.96 4.20
N ASP A 63 -7.49 1.64 3.60
CA ASP A 63 -7.26 2.48 2.42
C ASP A 63 -7.04 3.94 2.83
N THR A 64 -5.82 4.40 2.72
CA THR A 64 -5.46 5.77 3.05
C THR A 64 -6.10 6.80 2.12
N LEU A 65 -6.46 6.42 0.89
CA LEU A 65 -7.19 7.31 -0.01
C LEU A 65 -8.58 7.63 0.56
N GLN A 66 -9.27 6.66 1.13
CA GLN A 66 -10.58 6.88 1.75
C GLN A 66 -10.47 7.79 2.98
N ILE A 67 -9.45 7.60 3.79
CA ILE A 67 -9.17 8.48 4.94
C ILE A 67 -8.91 9.91 4.46
N ALA A 68 -8.07 10.06 3.44
CA ALA A 68 -7.73 11.37 2.89
C ALA A 68 -8.95 12.07 2.30
N ARG A 69 -9.80 11.36 1.58
CA ARG A 69 -11.04 11.92 1.03
C ARG A 69 -12.00 12.40 2.10
N SER A 70 -12.06 11.70 3.22
CA SER A 70 -12.85 12.13 4.37
C SER A 70 -12.31 13.41 5.01
N LYS A 71 -11.00 13.53 5.12
CA LYS A 71 -10.35 14.69 5.75
C LYS A 71 -10.24 15.90 4.83
N PHE A 72 -10.04 15.66 3.54
CA PHE A 72 -9.83 16.70 2.53
C PHE A 72 -10.77 16.50 1.34
N PRO A 73 -12.09 16.70 1.54
CA PRO A 73 -13.06 16.51 0.47
C PRO A 73 -12.89 17.56 -0.63
N GLY A 74 -13.15 17.17 -1.88
CA GLY A 74 -13.15 18.08 -3.02
C GLY A 74 -11.81 18.51 -3.55
N VAL A 75 -10.69 17.92 -3.06
CA VAL A 75 -9.33 18.20 -3.53
C VAL A 75 -8.62 16.91 -3.90
N GLY A 76 -7.49 17.02 -4.61
CA GLY A 76 -6.68 15.86 -4.96
C GLY A 76 -6.05 15.22 -3.74
N ASN A 77 -6.13 13.89 -3.68
CA ASN A 77 -5.61 13.09 -2.57
C ASN A 77 -4.68 11.97 -3.05
N SER A 78 -3.96 12.19 -4.16
CA SER A 78 -2.88 11.30 -4.56
C SER A 78 -1.78 11.27 -3.51
N LEU A 79 -0.93 10.27 -3.54
CA LEU A 79 0.21 10.19 -2.62
C LEU A 79 1.09 11.45 -2.73
N ASP A 80 1.34 11.94 -3.95
CA ASP A 80 2.10 13.17 -4.17
C ASP A 80 1.42 14.39 -3.58
N ALA A 81 0.10 14.51 -3.78
CA ALA A 81 -0.67 15.63 -3.24
C ALA A 81 -0.64 15.64 -1.71
N LEU A 82 -0.72 14.47 -1.09
CA LEU A 82 -0.66 14.31 0.36
C LEU A 82 0.75 14.62 0.89
N CYS A 83 1.79 14.17 0.21
CA CYS A 83 3.16 14.50 0.57
C CYS A 83 3.40 16.01 0.55
N LYS A 84 2.92 16.70 -0.48
CA LYS A 84 3.00 18.16 -0.57
C LYS A 84 2.23 18.84 0.57
N ARG A 85 1.02 18.37 0.84
CA ARG A 85 0.17 18.93 1.89
C ARG A 85 0.79 18.79 3.26
N PHE A 86 1.41 17.67 3.55
CA PHE A 86 2.07 17.40 4.84
C PHE A 86 3.54 17.80 4.85
N LYS A 87 4.02 18.46 3.81
CA LYS A 87 5.43 18.92 3.70
C LYS A 87 6.43 17.77 3.83
N ILE A 88 6.11 16.63 3.26
CA ILE A 88 6.99 15.47 3.19
C ILE A 88 7.83 15.59 1.93
N SER A 89 9.16 15.49 2.06
CA SER A 89 10.07 15.59 0.91
C SER A 89 9.90 14.42 -0.04
N ILE A 90 9.80 14.73 -1.34
CA ILE A 90 9.68 13.75 -2.43
C ILE A 90 10.84 13.84 -3.42
N GLU A 91 11.92 14.50 -3.05
CA GLU A 91 13.05 14.79 -3.96
C GLU A 91 13.67 13.54 -4.58
N THR A 92 13.66 12.44 -3.85
CA THR A 92 14.22 11.17 -4.33
C THR A 92 13.21 10.31 -5.11
N ARG A 93 11.98 10.78 -5.29
CA ARG A 93 10.92 10.01 -5.92
C ARG A 93 11.05 9.86 -7.43
N GLU A 94 11.98 10.56 -8.05
CA GLU A 94 12.24 10.44 -9.49
C GLU A 94 12.51 9.00 -9.93
N LYS A 95 12.98 8.15 -9.01
CA LYS A 95 13.27 6.74 -9.29
C LYS A 95 12.07 5.80 -9.12
N HIS A 96 10.91 6.28 -8.65
CA HIS A 96 9.65 5.53 -8.50
C HIS A 96 9.83 4.09 -7.97
N SER A 97 10.64 3.90 -6.94
CA SER A 97 10.77 2.57 -6.36
C SER A 97 9.58 2.27 -5.44
N ALA A 98 9.10 1.03 -5.48
CA ALA A 98 8.01 0.58 -4.62
C ALA A 98 8.35 0.77 -3.13
N LEU A 99 9.60 0.52 -2.76
CA LEU A 99 10.07 0.69 -1.38
C LEU A 99 9.98 2.15 -0.94
N LEU A 100 10.39 3.08 -1.81
CA LEU A 100 10.29 4.52 -1.52
C LEU A 100 8.84 4.95 -1.36
N ASP A 101 7.94 4.49 -2.23
CA ASP A 101 6.52 4.78 -2.13
C ASP A 101 5.93 4.25 -0.82
N CYS A 102 6.34 3.08 -0.36
CA CYS A 102 5.95 2.54 0.95
C CYS A 102 6.43 3.43 2.10
N HIS A 103 7.66 3.92 2.05
CA HIS A 103 8.18 4.85 3.05
C HIS A 103 7.40 6.16 3.08
N LEU A 104 7.10 6.72 1.92
CA LEU A 104 6.28 7.93 1.82
C LEU A 104 4.88 7.69 2.35
N LEU A 105 4.28 6.56 2.01
CA LEU A 105 2.95 6.19 2.48
C LEU A 105 2.91 6.04 4.01
N SER A 106 3.95 5.46 4.60
CA SER A 106 4.02 5.35 6.07
C SER A 106 4.01 6.71 6.75
N LYS A 107 4.77 7.67 6.21
CA LYS A 107 4.79 9.04 6.71
C LYS A 107 3.44 9.74 6.54
N VAL A 108 2.82 9.58 5.37
CA VAL A 108 1.49 10.13 5.09
C VAL A 108 0.44 9.52 6.02
N TYR A 109 0.49 8.23 6.26
CA TYR A 109 -0.44 7.56 7.16
C TYR A 109 -0.37 8.12 8.58
N ILE A 110 0.84 8.33 9.10
CA ILE A 110 1.04 8.92 10.42
C ILE A 110 0.41 10.32 10.50
N GLU A 111 0.55 11.12 9.44
CA GLU A 111 -0.04 12.46 9.39
C GLU A 111 -1.57 12.42 9.22
N LEU A 112 -2.11 11.41 8.55
CA LEU A 112 -3.55 11.26 8.34
C LEU A 112 -4.29 10.87 9.60
N ILE A 113 -3.67 10.08 10.48
CA ILE A 113 -4.31 9.66 11.71
C ILE A 113 -4.04 10.65 12.84
N ASP A 114 -5.06 10.86 13.69
CA ASP A 114 -4.95 11.72 14.84
C ASP A 114 -4.02 11.10 15.90
N LYS A 115 -3.36 11.92 16.72
CA LYS A 115 -2.49 11.44 17.82
C LYS A 115 -3.19 10.48 18.77
N LYS A 116 -4.51 10.66 18.98
CA LYS A 116 -5.34 9.73 19.75
C LYS A 116 -5.41 8.35 19.09
N GLU A 117 -5.58 8.33 17.78
CA GLU A 117 -5.62 7.08 17.01
C GLU A 117 -4.27 6.39 17.00
N LEU A 118 -3.18 7.17 16.95
CA LEU A 118 -1.82 6.65 17.10
C LEU A 118 -1.61 5.93 18.43
N THR A 119 -2.13 6.49 19.51
CA THR A 119 -2.03 5.89 20.84
C THR A 119 -2.82 4.58 20.93
N LEU A 120 -4.01 4.55 20.33
CA LEU A 120 -4.84 3.35 20.25
C LEU A 120 -4.22 2.28 19.33
N THR A 121 -3.66 2.70 18.20
CA THR A 121 -2.99 1.80 17.27
C THR A 121 -1.68 1.24 17.84
N ASN A 122 -1.05 1.90 18.78
CA ASN A 122 0.13 1.35 19.45
C ASN A 122 -0.17 0.05 20.22
N TYR A 123 -1.40 -0.14 20.64
CA TYR A 123 -1.85 -1.41 21.23
C TYR A 123 -2.10 -2.50 20.18
N THR A 124 -2.28 -2.14 18.93
CA THR A 124 -2.51 -3.08 17.82
C THR A 124 -1.34 -3.12 16.82
N ASN A 125 -0.29 -2.37 17.09
CA ASN A 125 0.80 -2.06 16.14
C ASN A 125 1.64 -3.26 15.69
N ASN A 126 1.55 -4.39 16.36
CA ASN A 126 2.23 -5.59 15.87
C ASN A 126 1.54 -6.20 14.64
N ASN A 127 0.40 -5.65 14.25
CA ASN A 127 -0.45 -6.22 13.20
C ASN A 127 -0.66 -5.30 11.99
N LEU A 128 0.07 -4.16 11.91
CA LEU A 128 -0.02 -3.27 10.75
C LEU A 128 1.12 -3.53 9.77
N LEU A 129 0.78 -3.54 8.48
CA LEU A 129 1.70 -3.69 7.37
C LEU A 129 1.39 -2.64 6.30
N ILE A 130 2.42 -1.94 5.87
CA ILE A 130 2.30 -0.87 4.88
C ILE A 130 2.82 -1.31 3.52
#